data_103a4bc15a50feb9b9b8f37f56f99903
#
_entry.id   103a4bc15a50feb9b9b8f37f56f99903
#
_cell.length_a   1.000
_cell.length_b   1.000
_cell.length_c   1.000
_cell.angle_alpha   90.00
_cell.angle_beta   90.00
_cell.angle_gamma   90.00
#
_symmetry.space_group_name_H-M   'P 1'
#
loop_
_entity.id
_entity.type
_entity.pdbx_description
1 polymer ?
#
loop_
_entity_poly.entity_id
_entity_poly.type
_entity_poly.pdbx_seq_one_letter_code
_entity_poly.pdbx_strand_id
1 'polypeptide(L)'
;VSTVVALPTNPSALTIGRAAELFLDSLGNPNTFRAYGAGVGKTADRLGERRPLAAVADDEVGEALELLWGGAAVNTWNARRAAVLSWLAWCRERGHDAPSVPGWTKRMTVPDSQTPVRSRLAIDRLIAHREVGLREKTLYRMLYESAARAEEILGINIEDLDLAGRRCPVKAKGAARARRRGQGRADFMLETVYWDAGTARLLPRLLKGRSRGPVFVTHRHPGPCKVLSPRDVCPDSGLARLSYGQARALLDAHTALQGPGTGWDLHELRHSALTHLGEAGASLLLLMAKSRHRKPENLRRYFKPSDQALAEITSLLAPGDSRR
;
A
#
# COMPACT_ATOMS: atom_id res chain seq x y z
N VAL A 1 -20.10 2.20 56.07
CA VAL A 1 -20.38 1.33 54.93
C VAL A 1 -20.82 2.25 53.80
N SER A 2 -19.90 2.50 52.83
CA SER A 2 -20.25 3.33 51.66
C SER A 2 -21.01 2.48 50.68
N THR A 3 -22.28 2.78 50.50
CA THR A 3 -23.13 2.15 49.51
C THR A 3 -22.77 2.70 48.10
N VAL A 4 -22.17 1.93 47.28
CA VAL A 4 -21.95 2.26 45.86
C VAL A 4 -23.34 2.16 45.16
N VAL A 5 -23.93 3.28 44.88
CA VAL A 5 -25.15 3.34 44.06
C VAL A 5 -24.75 3.18 42.61
N ALA A 6 -25.05 2.04 42.02
CA ALA A 6 -24.93 1.85 40.58
C ALA A 6 -25.93 2.75 39.87
N LEU A 7 -25.46 3.73 39.10
CA LEU A 7 -26.33 4.56 38.25
C LEU A 7 -27.02 3.66 37.22
N PRO A 8 -28.31 3.87 36.93
CA PRO A 8 -29.04 3.08 35.94
C PRO A 8 -28.37 3.26 34.59
N THR A 9 -27.84 2.18 34.03
CA THR A 9 -27.35 2.15 32.66
C THR A 9 -28.54 2.35 31.73
N ASN A 10 -28.53 3.41 30.95
CA ASN A 10 -29.51 3.64 29.90
C ASN A 10 -29.42 2.46 28.91
N PRO A 11 -30.45 1.60 28.77
CA PRO A 11 -30.38 0.42 27.91
C PRO A 11 -30.24 0.74 26.40
N SER A 12 -30.38 2.02 26.03
CA SER A 12 -30.17 2.51 24.66
C SER A 12 -28.79 3.14 24.42
N ALA A 13 -27.91 3.16 25.42
CA ALA A 13 -26.58 3.76 25.28
C ALA A 13 -25.72 2.93 24.35
N LEU A 14 -25.09 3.59 23.36
CA LEU A 14 -24.15 2.94 22.44
C LEU A 14 -22.96 2.37 23.20
N THR A 15 -22.78 1.04 23.16
CA THR A 15 -21.63 0.38 23.78
C THR A 15 -20.37 0.51 22.92
N ILE A 16 -19.19 0.39 23.55
CA ILE A 16 -17.89 0.47 22.88
C ILE A 16 -17.78 -0.57 21.75
N GLY A 17 -18.16 -1.83 22.02
CA GLY A 17 -18.12 -2.90 21.01
C GLY A 17 -19.06 -2.60 19.84
N ARG A 18 -20.29 -2.17 20.11
CA ARG A 18 -21.23 -1.83 19.04
C ARG A 18 -20.80 -0.62 18.23
N ALA A 19 -20.19 0.39 18.85
CA ALA A 19 -19.61 1.53 18.16
C ALA A 19 -18.44 1.12 17.25
N ALA A 20 -17.58 0.19 17.69
CA ALA A 20 -16.48 -0.33 16.92
C ALA A 20 -16.98 -1.12 15.69
N GLU A 21 -17.95 -2.02 15.86
CA GLU A 21 -18.58 -2.77 14.75
C GLU A 21 -19.18 -1.83 13.70
N LEU A 22 -20.04 -0.90 14.11
CA LEU A 22 -20.69 0.05 13.21
C LEU A 22 -19.69 0.90 12.42
N PHE A 23 -18.62 1.32 13.07
CA PHE A 23 -17.55 2.05 12.41
C PHE A 23 -16.83 1.18 11.38
N LEU A 24 -16.42 -0.03 11.75
CA LEU A 24 -15.73 -0.94 10.86
C LEU A 24 -16.59 -1.33 9.66
N ASP A 25 -17.88 -1.59 9.86
CA ASP A 25 -18.83 -1.90 8.78
C ASP A 25 -19.03 -0.71 7.81
N SER A 26 -18.82 0.52 8.29
CA SER A 26 -18.87 1.72 7.44
C SER A 26 -17.69 1.83 6.47
N LEU A 27 -16.62 1.04 6.68
CA LEU A 27 -15.41 1.09 5.87
C LEU A 27 -15.60 0.30 4.57
N GLY A 28 -15.73 1.00 3.46
CA GLY A 28 -15.95 0.36 2.16
C GLY A 28 -14.73 -0.35 1.53
N ASN A 29 -13.54 -0.25 2.14
CA ASN A 29 -12.31 -0.85 1.62
C ASN A 29 -11.85 -2.01 2.53
N PRO A 30 -11.76 -3.27 2.02
CA PRO A 30 -11.36 -4.42 2.82
C PRO A 30 -9.95 -4.31 3.44
N ASN A 31 -9.02 -3.61 2.79
CA ASN A 31 -7.67 -3.41 3.34
C ASN A 31 -7.70 -2.40 4.50
N THR A 32 -8.51 -1.34 4.39
CA THR A 32 -8.72 -0.38 5.48
C THR A 32 -9.45 -1.05 6.64
N PHE A 33 -10.48 -1.85 6.37
CA PHE A 33 -11.18 -2.65 7.39
C PHE A 33 -10.20 -3.51 8.19
N ARG A 34 -9.34 -4.30 7.51
CA ARG A 34 -8.35 -5.14 8.20
C ARG A 34 -7.32 -4.34 9.00
N ALA A 35 -6.82 -3.23 8.44
CA ALA A 35 -5.84 -2.40 9.10
C ALA A 35 -6.41 -1.69 10.35
N TYR A 36 -7.64 -1.19 10.25
CA TYR A 36 -8.32 -0.50 11.33
C TYR A 36 -8.88 -1.48 12.37
N GLY A 37 -9.40 -2.63 11.93
CA GLY A 37 -9.95 -3.66 12.82
C GLY A 37 -9.01 -4.07 13.93
N ALA A 38 -7.72 -4.24 13.62
CA ALA A 38 -6.73 -4.57 14.63
C ALA A 38 -6.51 -3.43 15.66
N GLY A 39 -6.58 -2.15 15.23
CA GLY A 39 -6.45 -1.00 16.12
C GLY A 39 -7.71 -0.79 16.96
N VAL A 40 -8.84 -0.67 16.30
CA VAL A 40 -10.14 -0.40 16.94
C VAL A 40 -10.60 -1.56 17.81
N GLY A 41 -10.54 -2.81 17.27
CA GLY A 41 -11.02 -3.98 18.00
C GLY A 41 -10.25 -4.21 19.31
N LYS A 42 -8.91 -4.20 19.28
CA LYS A 42 -8.11 -4.36 20.52
C LYS A 42 -8.32 -3.22 21.52
N THR A 43 -8.52 -1.98 21.03
CA THR A 43 -8.82 -0.86 21.94
C THR A 43 -10.21 -1.02 22.55
N ALA A 44 -11.21 -1.42 21.77
CA ALA A 44 -12.56 -1.67 22.26
C ALA A 44 -12.60 -2.78 23.31
N ASP A 45 -11.91 -3.89 23.07
CA ASP A 45 -11.74 -4.99 24.01
C ASP A 45 -11.09 -4.51 25.32
N ARG A 46 -9.99 -3.75 25.22
CA ARG A 46 -9.27 -3.20 26.39
C ARG A 46 -10.09 -2.23 27.22
N LEU A 47 -10.92 -1.39 26.59
CA LEU A 47 -11.80 -0.43 27.26
C LEU A 47 -13.07 -1.09 27.84
N GLY A 48 -13.38 -2.33 27.41
CA GLY A 48 -14.55 -3.10 27.82
C GLY A 48 -15.73 -2.93 26.87
N GLU A 49 -15.91 -3.88 25.96
CA GLU A 49 -16.88 -3.82 24.85
C GLU A 49 -18.34 -3.55 25.28
N ARG A 50 -18.73 -4.01 26.47
CA ARG A 50 -20.08 -3.85 27.01
C ARG A 50 -20.32 -2.49 27.70
N ARG A 51 -19.27 -1.75 27.96
CA ARG A 51 -19.33 -0.45 28.62
C ARG A 51 -19.93 0.61 27.68
N PRO A 52 -20.76 1.54 28.17
CA PRO A 52 -21.21 2.67 27.37
C PRO A 52 -20.03 3.53 26.88
N LEU A 53 -20.04 3.92 25.60
CA LEU A 53 -18.98 4.74 25.01
C LEU A 53 -18.83 6.09 25.70
N ALA A 54 -19.94 6.72 26.09
CA ALA A 54 -19.98 7.99 26.80
C ALA A 54 -19.40 7.92 28.24
N ALA A 55 -19.19 6.72 28.79
CA ALA A 55 -18.63 6.55 30.12
C ALA A 55 -17.08 6.39 30.10
N VAL A 56 -16.46 6.50 28.94
CA VAL A 56 -15.00 6.38 28.78
C VAL A 56 -14.39 7.78 28.84
N ALA A 57 -13.38 7.94 29.69
CA ALA A 57 -12.59 9.17 29.75
C ALA A 57 -11.53 9.22 28.64
N ASP A 58 -11.14 10.43 28.21
CA ASP A 58 -10.12 10.65 27.20
C ASP A 58 -8.79 9.96 27.58
N ASP A 59 -8.37 10.07 28.84
CA ASP A 59 -7.12 9.48 29.32
C ASP A 59 -7.12 7.94 29.29
N GLU A 60 -8.28 7.30 29.53
CA GLU A 60 -8.40 5.84 29.41
C GLU A 60 -8.11 5.36 27.97
N VAL A 61 -8.50 6.16 26.95
CA VAL A 61 -8.16 5.86 25.56
C VAL A 61 -6.66 5.94 25.33
N GLY A 62 -6.00 6.95 25.92
CA GLY A 62 -4.57 7.14 25.86
C GLY A 62 -3.79 6.00 26.51
N GLU A 63 -4.19 5.62 27.72
CA GLU A 63 -3.60 4.50 28.48
C GLU A 63 -3.77 3.17 27.73
N ALA A 64 -4.95 2.93 27.13
CA ALA A 64 -5.17 1.74 26.33
C ALA A 64 -4.26 1.69 25.10
N LEU A 65 -4.03 2.83 24.43
CA LEU A 65 -3.10 2.92 23.31
C LEU A 65 -1.65 2.66 23.73
N GLU A 66 -1.19 3.27 24.81
CA GLU A 66 0.17 3.06 25.35
C GLU A 66 0.39 1.61 25.78
N LEU A 67 -0.55 1.03 26.51
CA LEU A 67 -0.45 -0.35 26.95
C LEU A 67 -0.38 -1.34 25.80
N LEU A 68 -1.19 -1.13 24.75
CA LEU A 68 -1.27 -2.04 23.63
C LEU A 68 -0.12 -1.87 22.61
N TRP A 69 0.39 -0.66 22.42
CA TRP A 69 1.33 -0.37 21.33
C TRP A 69 2.44 0.62 21.68
N GLY A 70 2.60 1.05 22.92
CA GLY A 70 3.68 1.97 23.33
C GLY A 70 5.08 1.44 22.99
N GLY A 71 5.29 0.12 23.07
CA GLY A 71 6.53 -0.55 22.65
C GLY A 71 6.59 -0.98 21.17
N ALA A 72 5.57 -0.65 20.37
CA ALA A 72 5.55 -1.08 18.96
C ALA A 72 6.40 -0.16 18.06
N ALA A 73 6.74 -0.64 16.86
CA ALA A 73 7.41 0.18 15.86
C ALA A 73 6.59 1.44 15.52
N VAL A 74 7.27 2.57 15.27
CA VAL A 74 6.70 3.91 15.05
C VAL A 74 5.55 3.89 14.04
N ASN A 75 5.71 3.17 12.93
CA ASN A 75 4.65 3.06 11.92
C ASN A 75 3.42 2.31 12.43
N THR A 76 3.61 1.31 13.28
CA THR A 76 2.53 0.55 13.92
C THR A 76 1.78 1.43 14.90
N TRP A 77 2.49 2.09 15.81
CA TRP A 77 1.90 3.07 16.72
C TRP A 77 1.05 4.10 15.99
N ASN A 78 1.65 4.79 15.01
CA ASN A 78 0.96 5.84 14.26
C ASN A 78 -0.27 5.32 13.53
N ALA A 79 -0.22 4.11 12.96
CA ALA A 79 -1.36 3.50 12.28
C ALA A 79 -2.49 3.14 13.25
N ARG A 80 -2.18 2.58 14.43
CA ARG A 80 -3.17 2.21 15.45
C ARG A 80 -3.82 3.45 16.04
N ARG A 81 -3.01 4.43 16.42
CA ARG A 81 -3.50 5.73 16.88
C ARG A 81 -4.44 6.40 15.85
N ALA A 82 -4.07 6.41 14.58
CA ALA A 82 -4.91 6.99 13.52
C ALA A 82 -6.23 6.24 13.34
N ALA A 83 -6.25 4.92 13.50
CA ALA A 83 -7.46 4.12 13.44
C ALA A 83 -8.44 4.47 14.58
N VAL A 84 -7.93 4.57 15.82
CA VAL A 84 -8.74 4.95 17.00
C VAL A 84 -9.25 6.39 16.89
N LEU A 85 -8.38 7.33 16.45
CA LEU A 85 -8.80 8.70 16.17
C LEU A 85 -9.96 8.77 15.17
N SER A 86 -9.84 8.03 14.07
CA SER A 86 -10.88 8.00 13.02
C SER A 86 -12.18 7.38 13.53
N TRP A 87 -12.09 6.34 14.37
CA TRP A 87 -13.26 5.71 14.98
C TRP A 87 -14.01 6.66 15.91
N LEU A 88 -13.31 7.27 16.86
CA LEU A 88 -13.94 8.17 17.84
C LEU A 88 -14.46 9.46 17.19
N ALA A 89 -13.75 10.01 16.19
CA ALA A 89 -14.24 11.13 15.39
C ALA A 89 -15.53 10.75 14.64
N TRP A 90 -15.57 9.57 14.02
CA TRP A 90 -16.75 9.05 13.33
C TRP A 90 -17.96 8.91 14.27
N CYS A 91 -17.75 8.48 15.51
CA CYS A 91 -18.82 8.42 16.53
C CYS A 91 -19.38 9.81 16.84
N ARG A 92 -18.49 10.80 17.08
CA ARG A 92 -18.92 12.19 17.37
C ARG A 92 -19.66 12.84 16.19
N GLU A 93 -19.19 12.64 14.96
CA GLU A 93 -19.85 13.13 13.73
C GLU A 93 -21.28 12.59 13.58
N ARG A 94 -21.61 11.47 14.23
CA ARG A 94 -22.95 10.86 14.26
C ARG A 94 -23.78 11.23 15.49
N GLY A 95 -23.29 12.18 16.28
CA GLY A 95 -23.99 12.67 17.46
C GLY A 95 -23.88 11.76 18.69
N HIS A 96 -22.95 10.77 18.67
CA HIS A 96 -22.68 9.96 19.85
C HIS A 96 -21.67 10.68 20.76
N ASP A 97 -21.95 10.69 22.04
CA ASP A 97 -20.97 11.13 23.03
C ASP A 97 -19.83 10.11 23.11
N ALA A 98 -18.66 10.53 22.68
CA ALA A 98 -17.48 9.68 22.55
C ALA A 98 -16.22 10.43 23.01
N PRO A 99 -15.28 9.74 23.68
CA PRO A 99 -14.05 10.33 24.14
C PRO A 99 -13.17 10.80 22.98
N SER A 100 -12.16 11.59 23.30
CA SER A 100 -11.12 12.01 22.38
C SER A 100 -9.83 11.21 22.66
N VAL A 101 -8.96 11.15 21.65
CA VAL A 101 -7.60 10.67 21.89
C VAL A 101 -6.80 11.80 22.51
N PRO A 102 -6.26 11.63 23.73
CA PRO A 102 -5.64 12.74 24.46
C PRO A 102 -4.40 13.28 23.76
N GLY A 103 -4.15 14.57 23.93
CA GLY A 103 -3.05 15.29 23.27
C GLY A 103 -1.65 14.79 23.58
N TRP A 104 -1.47 14.12 24.74
CA TRP A 104 -0.19 13.54 25.13
C TRP A 104 0.17 12.29 24.34
N THR A 105 -0.80 11.53 23.81
CA THR A 105 -0.55 10.43 22.87
C THR A 105 -0.16 10.98 21.49
N LYS A 106 1.07 11.48 21.36
CA LYS A 106 1.51 12.14 20.14
C LYS A 106 1.79 11.16 19.01
N ARG A 107 1.58 11.64 17.78
CA ARG A 107 2.10 10.96 16.59
C ARG A 107 3.62 11.02 16.64
N MET A 108 4.28 9.87 16.51
CA MET A 108 5.75 9.80 16.48
C MET A 108 6.28 10.18 15.10
N THR A 109 7.45 10.80 15.05
CA THR A 109 8.19 11.09 13.82
C THR A 109 8.61 9.77 13.17
N VAL A 110 8.22 9.58 11.93
CA VAL A 110 8.60 8.36 11.18
C VAL A 110 10.06 8.51 10.75
N PRO A 111 10.93 7.55 11.12
CA PRO A 111 12.32 7.55 10.67
C PRO A 111 12.37 7.37 9.14
N ASP A 112 13.48 7.78 8.54
CA ASP A 112 13.73 7.57 7.12
C ASP A 112 13.60 6.10 6.74
N SER A 113 13.04 5.86 5.55
CA SER A 113 12.85 4.50 5.08
C SER A 113 14.18 3.79 4.90
N GLN A 114 14.34 2.66 5.57
CA GLN A 114 15.48 1.76 5.41
C GLN A 114 15.25 0.71 4.32
N THR A 115 14.26 0.90 3.45
CA THR A 115 14.02 -0.03 2.34
C THR A 115 15.28 -0.14 1.48
N PRO A 116 15.85 -1.34 1.30
CA PRO A 116 17.07 -1.52 0.54
C PRO A 116 16.91 -1.11 -0.92
N VAL A 117 17.95 -0.49 -1.46
CA VAL A 117 18.09 -0.25 -2.91
C VAL A 117 18.91 -1.40 -3.49
N ARG A 118 18.32 -2.15 -4.41
CA ARG A 118 19.00 -3.24 -5.11
C ARG A 118 19.70 -2.70 -6.33
N SER A 119 20.97 -3.06 -6.53
CA SER A 119 21.74 -2.60 -7.69
C SER A 119 21.12 -3.08 -9.01
N ARG A 120 21.32 -2.35 -10.09
CA ARG A 120 20.86 -2.74 -11.45
C ARG A 120 21.34 -4.14 -11.81
N LEU A 121 22.61 -4.43 -11.52
CA LEU A 121 23.21 -5.73 -11.78
C LEU A 121 22.53 -6.87 -11.00
N ALA A 122 22.19 -6.64 -9.72
CA ALA A 122 21.50 -7.64 -8.91
C ALA A 122 20.08 -7.93 -9.46
N ILE A 123 19.37 -6.90 -9.89
CA ILE A 123 18.04 -7.04 -10.53
C ILE A 123 18.15 -7.78 -11.86
N ASP A 124 19.12 -7.43 -12.69
CA ASP A 124 19.33 -8.10 -13.97
C ASP A 124 19.75 -9.57 -13.81
N ARG A 125 20.61 -9.88 -12.82
CA ARG A 125 20.96 -11.26 -12.47
C ARG A 125 19.76 -12.07 -12.00
N LEU A 126 18.91 -11.51 -11.14
CA LEU A 126 17.66 -12.15 -10.72
C LEU A 126 16.78 -12.51 -11.92
N ILE A 127 16.57 -11.55 -12.83
CA ILE A 127 15.72 -11.75 -14.01
C ILE A 127 16.34 -12.72 -15.02
N ALA A 128 17.67 -12.77 -15.13
CA ALA A 128 18.39 -13.71 -15.99
C ALA A 128 18.44 -15.12 -15.40
N HIS A 129 18.25 -15.28 -14.08
CA HIS A 129 18.47 -16.56 -13.40
C HIS A 129 17.61 -17.68 -13.97
N ARG A 130 18.21 -18.87 -14.15
CA ARG A 130 17.56 -20.00 -14.84
C ARG A 130 16.32 -20.54 -14.13
N GLU A 131 16.35 -20.57 -12.80
CA GLU A 131 15.27 -21.10 -11.96
C GLU A 131 14.08 -20.13 -11.83
N VAL A 132 14.26 -18.86 -12.17
CA VAL A 132 13.15 -17.90 -12.20
C VAL A 132 12.30 -18.14 -13.45
N GLY A 133 11.02 -18.43 -13.28
CA GLY A 133 10.09 -18.71 -14.37
C GLY A 133 9.78 -17.46 -15.22
N LEU A 134 9.26 -17.67 -16.43
CA LEU A 134 8.93 -16.58 -17.35
C LEU A 134 7.94 -15.57 -16.74
N ARG A 135 6.95 -16.05 -15.98
CA ARG A 135 5.95 -15.23 -15.31
C ARG A 135 6.63 -14.29 -14.30
N GLU A 136 7.50 -14.83 -13.45
CA GLU A 136 8.22 -14.11 -12.42
C GLU A 136 9.20 -13.12 -13.04
N LYS A 137 9.96 -13.55 -14.06
CA LYS A 137 10.86 -12.65 -14.84
C LYS A 137 10.11 -11.46 -15.40
N THR A 138 8.93 -11.70 -15.98
CA THR A 138 8.10 -10.64 -16.55
C THR A 138 7.57 -9.72 -15.45
N LEU A 139 7.09 -10.28 -14.34
CA LEU A 139 6.59 -9.50 -13.21
C LEU A 139 7.69 -8.61 -12.61
N TYR A 140 8.86 -9.16 -12.32
CA TYR A 140 9.96 -8.42 -11.71
C TYR A 140 10.50 -7.33 -12.65
N ARG A 141 10.64 -7.63 -13.94
CA ARG A 141 11.02 -6.63 -14.94
C ARG A 141 10.00 -5.52 -15.06
N MET A 142 8.72 -5.85 -15.12
CA MET A 142 7.64 -4.87 -15.26
C MET A 142 7.51 -3.99 -14.01
N LEU A 143 7.67 -4.56 -12.81
CA LEU A 143 7.69 -3.78 -11.56
C LEU A 143 8.84 -2.78 -11.52
N TYR A 144 10.03 -3.20 -11.94
CA TYR A 144 11.21 -2.35 -11.97
C TYR A 144 11.08 -1.25 -13.04
N GLU A 145 10.79 -1.60 -14.30
CA GLU A 145 10.72 -0.63 -15.40
C GLU A 145 9.57 0.38 -15.24
N SER A 146 8.43 -0.06 -14.72
CA SER A 146 7.27 0.83 -14.53
C SER A 146 7.35 1.66 -13.26
N ALA A 147 8.16 1.26 -12.28
CA ALA A 147 8.15 1.78 -10.92
C ALA A 147 6.74 1.78 -10.29
N ALA A 148 5.86 0.84 -10.71
CA ALA A 148 4.49 0.73 -10.25
C ALA A 148 4.41 0.02 -8.87
N ARG A 149 3.27 0.17 -8.19
CA ARG A 149 2.98 -0.65 -7.01
C ARG A 149 2.65 -2.08 -7.45
N ALA A 150 3.06 -3.07 -6.67
CA ALA A 150 2.85 -4.47 -7.03
C ALA A 150 1.36 -4.80 -7.24
N GLU A 151 0.46 -4.27 -6.41
CA GLU A 151 -0.99 -4.47 -6.59
C GLU A 151 -1.52 -3.86 -7.90
N GLU A 152 -0.93 -2.75 -8.37
CA GLU A 152 -1.31 -2.13 -9.65
C GLU A 152 -0.95 -3.07 -10.81
N ILE A 153 0.26 -3.62 -10.82
CA ILE A 153 0.72 -4.55 -11.87
C ILE A 153 -0.01 -5.90 -11.80
N LEU A 154 -0.18 -6.45 -10.61
CA LEU A 154 -0.92 -7.71 -10.42
C LEU A 154 -2.40 -7.58 -10.80
N GLY A 155 -2.96 -6.36 -10.70
CA GLY A 155 -4.35 -6.04 -11.05
C GLY A 155 -4.64 -5.91 -12.55
N ILE A 156 -3.61 -5.89 -13.42
CA ILE A 156 -3.76 -5.68 -14.86
C ILE A 156 -4.39 -6.90 -15.52
N ASN A 157 -5.29 -6.65 -16.47
CA ASN A 157 -5.79 -7.64 -17.41
C ASN A 157 -5.15 -7.45 -18.79
N ILE A 158 -5.18 -8.51 -19.59
CA ILE A 158 -4.56 -8.54 -20.93
C ILE A 158 -5.25 -7.52 -21.85
N GLU A 159 -6.56 -7.41 -21.76
CA GLU A 159 -7.38 -6.47 -22.54
C GLU A 159 -7.12 -5.00 -22.22
N ASP A 160 -6.46 -4.71 -21.10
CA ASP A 160 -6.09 -3.35 -20.69
C ASP A 160 -4.71 -2.93 -21.26
N LEU A 161 -3.95 -3.85 -21.87
CA LEU A 161 -2.58 -3.61 -22.33
C LEU A 161 -2.54 -2.90 -23.69
N ASP A 162 -1.87 -1.76 -23.77
CA ASP A 162 -1.37 -1.19 -25.02
C ASP A 162 0.08 -1.66 -25.24
N LEU A 163 0.22 -2.81 -25.92
CA LEU A 163 1.54 -3.42 -26.16
C LEU A 163 2.41 -2.57 -27.08
N ALA A 164 1.82 -1.90 -28.06
CA ALA A 164 2.54 -1.03 -28.99
C ALA A 164 3.03 0.24 -28.31
N GLY A 165 2.16 0.89 -27.51
CA GLY A 165 2.50 2.06 -26.70
C GLY A 165 3.24 1.75 -25.41
N ARG A 166 3.47 0.47 -25.09
CA ARG A 166 4.13 -0.02 -23.85
C ARG A 166 3.56 0.60 -22.58
N ARG A 167 2.23 0.64 -22.48
CA ARG A 167 1.52 1.28 -21.37
C ARG A 167 0.24 0.54 -21.01
N CYS A 168 -0.27 0.83 -19.83
CA CYS A 168 -1.53 0.27 -19.37
C CYS A 168 -2.18 1.21 -18.35
N PRO A 169 -3.50 1.42 -18.40
CA PRO A 169 -4.23 2.09 -17.33
C PRO A 169 -4.27 1.22 -16.05
N VAL A 170 -4.03 1.83 -14.91
CA VAL A 170 -4.12 1.18 -13.60
C VAL A 170 -4.98 2.01 -12.65
N LYS A 171 -5.62 1.37 -11.70
CA LYS A 171 -6.43 2.07 -10.69
C LYS A 171 -5.52 2.81 -9.72
N ALA A 172 -5.72 4.12 -9.58
CA ALA A 172 -4.99 4.92 -8.61
C ALA A 172 -5.27 4.47 -7.18
N LYS A 173 -4.23 4.39 -6.33
CA LYS A 173 -4.40 4.13 -4.90
C LYS A 173 -5.19 5.27 -4.26
N GLY A 174 -6.26 4.95 -3.53
CA GLY A 174 -7.10 5.93 -2.86
C GLY A 174 -8.09 6.66 -3.77
N ALA A 175 -8.30 6.17 -5.00
CA ALA A 175 -9.48 6.49 -5.76
C ALA A 175 -10.69 5.89 -5.03
N ALA A 176 -11.01 6.48 -3.86
CA ALA A 176 -12.23 6.19 -3.14
C ALA A 176 -13.40 6.51 -4.08
N ARG A 177 -14.38 5.63 -4.06
CA ARG A 177 -15.68 5.89 -4.64
C ARG A 177 -16.15 7.26 -4.20
N ALA A 178 -15.97 8.28 -5.03
CA ALA A 178 -16.78 9.47 -4.92
C ALA A 178 -18.20 9.03 -5.32
N ARG A 179 -18.94 8.51 -4.36
CA ARG A 179 -20.37 8.29 -4.46
C ARG A 179 -21.01 9.68 -4.53
N ARG A 180 -21.07 10.27 -5.69
CA ARG A 180 -22.11 11.27 -5.96
C ARG A 180 -23.45 10.55 -5.88
N ARG A 181 -24.25 10.96 -4.91
CA ARG A 181 -25.63 10.51 -4.71
C ARG A 181 -26.36 10.66 -6.05
N GLY A 182 -26.65 9.53 -6.73
CA GLY A 182 -27.44 9.54 -7.95
C GLY A 182 -26.80 8.98 -9.24
N GLN A 183 -25.50 8.62 -9.29
CA GLN A 183 -24.91 8.01 -10.48
C GLN A 183 -24.34 6.61 -10.15
N GLY A 184 -24.91 5.60 -10.82
CA GLY A 184 -24.66 4.18 -10.58
C GLY A 184 -23.32 3.62 -11.06
N ARG A 185 -22.31 4.42 -11.40
CA ARG A 185 -20.99 3.96 -11.84
C ARG A 185 -19.90 4.58 -10.97
N ALA A 186 -19.11 3.73 -10.34
CA ALA A 186 -17.95 4.19 -9.59
C ALA A 186 -16.86 4.63 -10.58
N ASP A 187 -16.67 5.93 -10.76
CA ASP A 187 -15.54 6.48 -11.48
C ASP A 187 -14.26 6.24 -10.68
N PHE A 188 -13.43 5.33 -11.18
CA PHE A 188 -12.07 5.16 -10.68
C PHE A 188 -11.16 6.14 -11.43
N MET A 189 -10.37 6.92 -10.69
CA MET A 189 -9.29 7.65 -11.33
C MET A 189 -8.28 6.62 -11.87
N LEU A 190 -8.14 6.57 -13.19
CA LEU A 190 -7.15 5.76 -13.87
C LEU A 190 -5.87 6.57 -14.01
N GLU A 191 -4.76 5.93 -13.70
CA GLU A 191 -3.40 6.42 -13.94
C GLU A 191 -2.71 5.47 -14.91
N THR A 192 -1.75 5.96 -15.68
CA THR A 192 -1.06 5.13 -16.67
C THR A 192 0.30 4.69 -16.17
N VAL A 193 0.62 3.42 -16.32
CA VAL A 193 1.97 2.87 -16.13
C VAL A 193 2.63 2.65 -17.48
N TYR A 194 3.94 2.84 -17.52
CA TYR A 194 4.77 2.67 -18.71
C TYR A 194 5.91 1.70 -18.40
N TRP A 195 6.19 0.78 -19.32
CA TRP A 195 7.35 -0.12 -19.27
C TRP A 195 8.26 0.08 -20.47
N ASP A 196 9.38 -0.64 -20.53
CA ASP A 196 10.35 -0.53 -21.59
C ASP A 196 10.58 -1.88 -22.30
N ALA A 197 11.60 -1.93 -23.13
CA ALA A 197 11.95 -3.03 -24.01
C ALA A 197 12.12 -4.38 -23.30
N GLY A 198 12.59 -4.38 -22.05
CA GLY A 198 12.74 -5.60 -21.25
C GLY A 198 11.42 -6.31 -21.03
N THR A 199 10.42 -5.59 -20.51
CA THR A 199 9.06 -6.09 -20.34
C THR A 199 8.38 -6.38 -21.69
N ALA A 200 8.56 -5.50 -22.68
CA ALA A 200 7.96 -5.66 -24.01
C ALA A 200 8.40 -6.95 -24.72
N ARG A 201 9.61 -7.43 -24.48
CA ARG A 201 10.11 -8.73 -25.00
C ARG A 201 9.52 -9.95 -24.30
N LEU A 202 9.20 -9.82 -23.02
CA LEU A 202 8.73 -10.94 -22.18
C LEU A 202 7.21 -11.11 -22.24
N LEU A 203 6.44 -10.00 -22.32
CA LEU A 203 4.99 -10.04 -22.29
C LEU A 203 4.35 -10.93 -23.37
N PRO A 204 4.68 -10.81 -24.67
CA PRO A 204 4.07 -11.66 -25.70
C PRO A 204 4.32 -13.16 -25.47
N ARG A 205 5.50 -13.50 -24.93
CA ARG A 205 5.85 -14.87 -24.58
C ARG A 205 5.05 -15.39 -23.38
N LEU A 206 4.81 -14.53 -22.38
CA LEU A 206 3.98 -14.86 -21.22
C LEU A 206 2.52 -15.02 -21.61
N LEU A 207 2.00 -14.15 -22.45
CA LEU A 207 0.60 -14.18 -22.87
C LEU A 207 0.27 -15.39 -23.74
N LYS A 208 1.14 -15.76 -24.68
CA LYS A 208 1.09 -16.98 -25.53
C LYS A 208 -0.34 -17.35 -25.99
N GLY A 209 -0.97 -16.45 -26.71
CA GLY A 209 -2.31 -16.67 -27.28
C GLY A 209 -3.50 -16.31 -26.36
N ARG A 210 -3.27 -16.01 -25.09
CA ARG A 210 -4.32 -15.45 -24.23
C ARG A 210 -4.63 -14.02 -24.64
N SER A 211 -5.91 -13.70 -24.81
CA SER A 211 -6.35 -12.35 -25.27
C SER A 211 -7.04 -11.55 -24.17
N ARG A 212 -7.43 -12.19 -23.06
CA ARG A 212 -8.18 -11.55 -21.98
C ARG A 212 -7.93 -12.21 -20.63
N GLY A 213 -8.39 -11.54 -19.57
CA GLY A 213 -8.22 -11.99 -18.19
C GLY A 213 -6.87 -11.57 -17.57
N PRO A 214 -6.54 -12.05 -16.37
CA PRO A 214 -5.35 -11.62 -15.64
C PRO A 214 -4.04 -11.85 -16.41
N VAL A 215 -3.16 -10.85 -16.47
CA VAL A 215 -1.81 -11.01 -17.06
C VAL A 215 -1.01 -12.06 -16.29
N PHE A 216 -0.98 -11.92 -14.97
CA PHE A 216 -0.25 -12.82 -14.06
C PHE A 216 -1.22 -13.78 -13.38
N VAL A 217 -1.07 -15.07 -13.68
CA VAL A 217 -1.94 -16.14 -13.15
C VAL A 217 -1.15 -17.11 -12.27
N THR A 218 -1.85 -17.85 -11.42
CA THR A 218 -1.29 -18.92 -10.59
C THR A 218 -0.83 -20.10 -11.42
N HIS A 219 0.00 -21.01 -10.86
CA HIS A 219 0.37 -22.28 -11.51
C HIS A 219 -0.68 -23.38 -11.30
N ARG A 220 -1.52 -23.23 -10.30
CA ARG A 220 -2.54 -24.22 -9.95
C ARG A 220 -3.91 -23.57 -10.00
N HIS A 221 -4.92 -24.35 -10.33
CA HIS A 221 -6.31 -23.91 -10.25
C HIS A 221 -6.69 -23.55 -8.81
N PRO A 222 -7.62 -22.59 -8.64
CA PRO A 222 -8.16 -22.26 -7.33
C PRO A 222 -8.86 -23.51 -6.75
N GLY A 223 -8.78 -23.69 -5.43
CA GLY A 223 -9.49 -24.76 -4.77
C GLY A 223 -11.02 -24.62 -4.91
N PRO A 224 -11.77 -25.74 -4.78
CA PRO A 224 -13.22 -25.78 -5.07
C PRO A 224 -14.06 -24.84 -4.19
N CYS A 225 -13.60 -24.53 -2.97
CA CYS A 225 -14.30 -23.64 -2.04
C CYS A 225 -13.98 -22.16 -2.22
N LYS A 226 -13.13 -21.80 -3.18
CA LYS A 226 -12.70 -20.40 -3.37
C LYS A 226 -13.55 -19.72 -4.42
N VAL A 227 -14.51 -18.91 -3.99
CA VAL A 227 -15.28 -18.04 -4.88
C VAL A 227 -14.41 -16.86 -5.32
N LEU A 228 -14.16 -16.75 -6.62
CA LEU A 228 -13.39 -15.68 -7.24
C LEU A 228 -14.29 -14.84 -8.15
N SER A 229 -13.96 -13.55 -8.30
CA SER A 229 -14.59 -12.73 -9.31
C SER A 229 -14.23 -13.26 -10.71
N PRO A 230 -15.15 -13.26 -11.69
CA PRO A 230 -14.84 -13.64 -13.07
C PRO A 230 -13.65 -12.87 -13.67
N ARG A 231 -13.47 -11.62 -13.26
CA ARG A 231 -12.32 -10.79 -13.66
C ARG A 231 -10.96 -11.33 -13.15
N ASP A 232 -10.97 -12.11 -12.08
CA ASP A 232 -9.77 -12.64 -11.44
C ASP A 232 -9.46 -14.08 -11.85
N VAL A 233 -10.17 -14.61 -12.84
CA VAL A 233 -9.97 -15.94 -13.42
C VAL A 233 -9.67 -15.79 -14.91
N CYS A 234 -8.63 -16.47 -15.38
CA CYS A 234 -8.32 -16.55 -16.79
C CYS A 234 -9.39 -17.40 -17.51
N PRO A 235 -10.14 -16.87 -18.47
CA PRO A 235 -11.21 -17.62 -19.13
C PRO A 235 -10.70 -18.80 -19.97
N ASP A 236 -9.45 -18.70 -20.47
CA ASP A 236 -8.87 -19.74 -21.34
C ASP A 236 -8.25 -20.90 -20.53
N SER A 237 -7.71 -20.63 -19.33
CA SER A 237 -7.00 -21.63 -18.54
C SER A 237 -7.65 -21.95 -17.21
N GLY A 238 -8.67 -21.22 -16.78
CA GLY A 238 -9.28 -21.35 -15.44
C GLY A 238 -8.35 -21.00 -14.26
N LEU A 239 -7.14 -20.54 -14.55
CA LEU A 239 -6.18 -20.16 -13.51
C LEU A 239 -6.54 -18.80 -12.88
N ALA A 240 -6.32 -18.69 -11.58
CA ALA A 240 -6.62 -17.47 -10.84
C ALA A 240 -5.53 -16.41 -11.01
N ARG A 241 -5.90 -15.14 -10.83
CA ARG A 241 -4.95 -14.02 -10.69
C ARG A 241 -3.94 -14.31 -9.59
N LEU A 242 -2.67 -14.04 -9.86
CA LEU A 242 -1.59 -14.14 -8.88
C LEU A 242 -1.81 -13.08 -7.78
N SER A 243 -1.92 -13.52 -6.54
CA SER A 243 -2.11 -12.62 -5.41
C SER A 243 -0.79 -11.93 -4.99
N TYR A 244 -0.90 -10.79 -4.31
CA TYR A 244 0.26 -10.09 -3.76
C TYR A 244 1.09 -11.00 -2.83
N GLY A 245 0.44 -11.74 -1.94
CA GLY A 245 1.12 -12.64 -1.01
C GLY A 245 1.90 -13.74 -1.72
N GLN A 246 1.32 -14.34 -2.78
CA GLN A 246 2.01 -15.33 -3.60
C GLN A 246 3.19 -14.73 -4.37
N ALA A 247 3.01 -13.57 -5.00
CA ALA A 247 4.07 -12.87 -5.72
C ALA A 247 5.24 -12.51 -4.80
N ARG A 248 4.93 -12.04 -3.57
CA ARG A 248 5.93 -11.74 -2.55
C ARG A 248 6.70 -12.99 -2.12
N ALA A 249 5.99 -14.08 -1.81
CA ALA A 249 6.62 -15.35 -1.43
C ALA A 249 7.54 -15.92 -2.53
N LEU A 250 7.15 -15.77 -3.80
CA LEU A 250 7.99 -16.18 -4.93
C LEU A 250 9.26 -15.33 -5.06
N LEU A 251 9.15 -14.00 -4.89
CA LEU A 251 10.34 -13.14 -4.91
C LEU A 251 11.27 -13.44 -3.74
N ASP A 252 10.71 -13.59 -2.54
CA ASP A 252 11.46 -14.00 -1.36
C ASP A 252 12.21 -15.31 -1.62
N ALA A 253 11.53 -16.35 -2.11
CA ALA A 253 12.16 -17.64 -2.41
C ALA A 253 13.30 -17.56 -3.45
N HIS A 254 13.18 -16.68 -4.46
CA HIS A 254 14.21 -16.50 -5.48
C HIS A 254 15.42 -15.67 -5.01
N THR A 255 15.31 -14.96 -3.88
CA THR A 255 16.31 -14.00 -3.42
C THR A 255 16.77 -14.22 -1.98
N ALA A 256 16.17 -15.17 -1.27
CA ALA A 256 16.51 -15.51 0.10
C ALA A 256 17.91 -16.15 0.18
N LEU A 257 18.75 -15.65 1.11
CA LEU A 257 20.09 -16.19 1.36
C LEU A 257 20.13 -17.07 2.61
N GLN A 258 19.26 -16.85 3.57
CA GLN A 258 19.26 -17.49 4.89
C GLN A 258 17.90 -18.11 5.26
N GLY A 259 17.10 -18.48 4.26
CA GLY A 259 15.78 -19.07 4.46
C GLY A 259 14.62 -18.09 4.23
N PRO A 260 13.37 -18.55 4.34
CA PRO A 260 12.18 -17.78 4.04
C PRO A 260 12.09 -16.48 4.86
N GLY A 261 11.68 -15.39 4.21
CA GLY A 261 11.54 -14.08 4.83
C GLY A 261 12.82 -13.23 4.83
N THR A 262 13.94 -13.74 4.33
CA THR A 262 15.21 -13.00 4.22
C THR A 262 15.47 -12.45 2.82
N GLY A 263 14.61 -12.76 1.86
CA GLY A 263 14.69 -12.29 0.49
C GLY A 263 14.15 -10.87 0.28
N TRP A 264 14.00 -10.50 -0.97
CA TRP A 264 13.54 -9.17 -1.34
C TRP A 264 12.02 -9.04 -1.21
N ASP A 265 11.57 -7.82 -0.88
CA ASP A 265 10.15 -7.46 -0.99
C ASP A 265 9.85 -6.84 -2.36
N LEU A 266 8.62 -7.05 -2.85
CA LEU A 266 8.16 -6.47 -4.12
C LEU A 266 8.31 -4.93 -4.19
N HIS A 267 8.19 -4.27 -3.03
CA HIS A 267 8.35 -2.83 -2.95
C HIS A 267 9.78 -2.35 -3.21
N GLU A 268 10.78 -3.21 -2.96
CA GLU A 268 12.18 -2.89 -3.22
C GLU A 268 12.49 -2.68 -4.71
N LEU A 269 11.81 -3.40 -5.60
CA LEU A 269 11.95 -3.19 -7.05
C LEU A 269 11.49 -1.78 -7.46
N ARG A 270 10.37 -1.33 -6.91
CA ARG A 270 9.90 0.04 -7.14
C ARG A 270 10.82 1.07 -6.49
N HIS A 271 11.28 0.80 -5.26
CA HIS A 271 12.21 1.67 -4.55
C HIS A 271 13.50 1.84 -5.34
N SER A 272 14.11 0.74 -5.77
CA SER A 272 15.32 0.74 -6.59
C SER A 272 15.15 1.46 -7.93
N ALA A 273 14.02 1.25 -8.61
CA ALA A 273 13.73 1.96 -9.86
C ALA A 273 13.71 3.48 -9.69
N LEU A 274 13.03 3.98 -8.66
CA LEU A 274 12.93 5.42 -8.39
C LEU A 274 14.27 6.01 -7.96
N THR A 275 15.04 5.29 -7.15
CA THR A 275 16.39 5.71 -6.75
C THR A 275 17.31 5.79 -7.96
N HIS A 276 17.34 4.75 -8.81
CA HIS A 276 18.17 4.75 -10.02
C HIS A 276 17.77 5.84 -11.03
N LEU A 277 16.49 6.19 -11.12
CA LEU A 277 16.04 7.31 -11.95
C LEU A 277 16.47 8.65 -11.35
N GLY A 278 16.41 8.80 -10.03
CA GLY A 278 16.90 10.00 -9.34
C GLY A 278 18.41 10.17 -9.49
N GLU A 279 19.18 9.08 -9.33
CA GLU A 279 20.64 9.06 -9.56
C GLU A 279 21.02 9.37 -11.02
N ALA A 280 20.15 8.98 -11.97
CA ALA A 280 20.31 9.32 -13.38
C ALA A 280 19.85 10.75 -13.73
N GLY A 281 19.56 11.60 -12.76
CA GLY A 281 19.22 13.01 -12.97
C GLY A 281 17.75 13.29 -13.27
N ALA A 282 16.84 12.32 -13.07
CA ALA A 282 15.42 12.60 -13.26
C ALA A 282 14.92 13.66 -12.27
N SER A 283 14.25 14.69 -12.77
CA SER A 283 13.69 15.74 -11.91
C SER A 283 12.61 15.18 -10.97
N LEU A 284 12.38 15.88 -9.85
CA LEU A 284 11.34 15.50 -8.88
C LEU A 284 9.95 15.38 -9.55
N LEU A 285 9.62 16.26 -10.48
CA LEU A 285 8.36 16.23 -11.21
C LEU A 285 8.24 15.00 -12.11
N LEU A 286 9.32 14.62 -12.80
CA LEU A 286 9.35 13.38 -13.59
C LEU A 286 9.24 12.13 -12.71
N LEU A 287 9.90 12.13 -11.55
CA LEU A 287 9.74 11.04 -10.57
C LEU A 287 8.32 10.97 -10.02
N MET A 288 7.68 12.12 -9.76
CA MET A 288 6.27 12.19 -9.36
C MET A 288 5.36 11.61 -10.44
N ALA A 289 5.54 12.01 -11.69
CA ALA A 289 4.76 11.50 -12.83
C ALA A 289 4.97 9.99 -13.01
N LYS A 290 6.22 9.52 -13.02
CA LYS A 290 6.56 8.09 -13.19
C LYS A 290 6.01 7.23 -12.06
N SER A 291 6.14 7.69 -10.83
CA SER A 291 5.73 6.94 -9.63
C SER A 291 4.27 7.14 -9.23
N ARG A 292 3.63 8.17 -9.79
CA ARG A 292 2.26 8.59 -9.45
C ARG A 292 2.11 8.95 -7.96
N HIS A 293 3.15 9.54 -7.36
CA HIS A 293 3.06 10.13 -6.04
C HIS A 293 2.43 11.52 -6.14
N ARG A 294 1.43 11.77 -5.27
CA ARG A 294 0.75 13.07 -5.19
C ARG A 294 1.48 14.08 -4.31
N LYS A 295 2.32 13.59 -3.39
CA LYS A 295 3.05 14.41 -2.42
C LYS A 295 4.54 14.29 -2.66
N PRO A 296 5.25 15.41 -2.91
CA PRO A 296 6.69 15.40 -3.16
C PRO A 296 7.52 14.88 -1.96
N GLU A 297 7.02 15.07 -0.73
CA GLU A 297 7.68 14.58 0.49
C GLU A 297 7.93 13.06 0.44
N ASN A 298 7.03 12.31 -0.19
CA ASN A 298 7.17 10.87 -0.34
C ASN A 298 8.30 10.46 -1.30
N LEU A 299 8.79 11.42 -2.11
CA LEU A 299 9.84 11.19 -3.10
C LEU A 299 11.20 11.74 -2.72
N ARG A 300 11.30 12.62 -1.72
CA ARG A 300 12.58 13.19 -1.28
C ARG A 300 13.66 12.14 -1.04
N ARG A 301 13.29 11.00 -0.49
CA ARG A 301 14.19 9.87 -0.23
C ARG A 301 14.81 9.23 -1.49
N TYR A 302 14.22 9.43 -2.67
CA TYR A 302 14.73 8.93 -3.95
C TYR A 302 15.52 10.00 -4.73
N PHE A 303 15.42 11.24 -4.31
CA PHE A 303 16.08 12.36 -4.96
C PHE A 303 17.32 12.74 -4.15
N LYS A 304 18.45 12.14 -4.53
CA LYS A 304 19.76 12.51 -4.01
C LYS A 304 20.58 13.07 -5.19
N PRO A 305 20.61 14.40 -5.39
CA PRO A 305 21.45 14.98 -6.43
C PRO A 305 22.93 14.63 -6.15
N SER A 306 23.67 14.24 -7.18
CA SER A 306 25.10 14.03 -7.06
C SER A 306 25.81 15.35 -6.82
N ASP A 307 27.01 15.31 -6.21
CA ASP A 307 27.83 16.50 -6.02
C ASP A 307 28.13 17.19 -7.36
N GLN A 308 28.28 16.41 -8.44
CA GLN A 308 28.45 16.94 -9.79
C GLN A 308 27.20 17.69 -10.27
N ALA A 309 26.00 17.18 -10.06
CA ALA A 309 24.76 17.88 -10.42
C ALA A 309 24.57 19.18 -9.61
N LEU A 310 24.99 19.18 -8.35
CA LEU A 310 24.99 20.39 -7.52
C LEU A 310 26.01 21.40 -8.03
N ALA A 311 27.22 20.96 -8.43
CA ALA A 311 28.24 21.81 -9.02
C ALA A 311 27.78 22.40 -10.36
N GLU A 312 27.16 21.61 -11.23
CA GLU A 312 26.60 22.05 -12.51
C GLU A 312 25.52 23.15 -12.33
N ILE A 313 24.59 22.95 -11.39
CA ILE A 313 23.56 23.96 -11.08
C ILE A 313 24.22 25.23 -10.50
N THR A 314 25.21 25.05 -9.63
CA THR A 314 25.93 26.17 -9.03
C THR A 314 26.66 26.99 -10.08
N SER A 315 27.25 26.35 -11.11
CA SER A 315 27.95 27.03 -12.20
C SER A 315 27.03 27.92 -13.05
N LEU A 316 25.73 27.69 -13.07
CA LEU A 316 24.74 28.54 -13.73
C LEU A 316 24.61 29.92 -13.05
N LEU A 317 24.99 30.05 -11.78
CA LEU A 317 24.94 31.31 -11.03
C LEU A 317 26.17 32.19 -11.28
N ALA A 318 27.25 31.64 -11.86
CA ALA A 318 28.47 32.37 -12.17
C ALA A 318 28.87 32.22 -13.66
N PRO A 319 28.06 32.69 -14.61
CA PRO A 319 28.28 32.47 -16.05
C PRO A 319 29.57 33.11 -16.62
N GLY A 320 30.31 33.93 -15.84
CA GLY A 320 31.51 34.60 -16.29
C GLY A 320 32.81 33.78 -16.26
N ASP A 321 32.88 32.65 -15.50
CA ASP A 321 34.11 31.87 -15.29
C ASP A 321 34.25 30.64 -16.20
N SER A 322 33.30 30.38 -17.09
CA SER A 322 33.32 29.23 -18.00
C SER A 322 34.18 29.44 -19.26
N ARG A 323 34.98 30.52 -19.31
CA ARG A 323 35.95 30.77 -20.38
C ARG A 323 37.38 30.81 -19.82
N ARG A 324 37.90 29.66 -19.41
CA ARG A 324 39.33 29.39 -19.41
C ARG A 324 39.62 27.95 -19.72
#